data_036ddcae90cd3736ba96c577116a3aa3
#
_entry.id   036ddcae90cd3736ba96c577116a3aa3
#
_cell.length_a   1.000
_cell.length_b   1.000
_cell.length_c   1.000
_cell.angle_alpha   90.00
_cell.angle_beta   90.00
_cell.angle_gamma   90.00
#
_symmetry.space_group_name_H-M   'P 1'
#
loop_
_entity.id
_entity.type
_entity.pdbx_description
1 polymer ?
#
loop_
_entity_poly.entity_id
_entity_poly.type
_entity_poly.pdbx_seq_one_letter_code
_entity_poly.pdbx_strand_id
1 'polypeptide(L)'
;SVETRKRGVVLSVDNYVPSEYTAHYNRKEQGIIADYIIIMGYDEHYVGGGAAGSNASITFVEDGIVNTKQVVPAEKIINAIPFYTRVWESGPNGLKASTLTMNAQADWIARNGVTPSWVEESCQNYAEYQVNDTLYQCWLEDVESIRVKLQVMQNQGIKGVASWKLGLETPAVWDAIAEYMGQKKKKNGTGVGEKRVCA
;
A
#
# COMPACT_ATOMS: atom_id res chain seq x y z
N SER A 1 25.15 1.17 12.11
CA SER A 1 24.45 0.61 13.29
C SER A 1 25.25 0.71 14.59
N VAL A 2 26.58 0.61 14.58
CA VAL A 2 27.39 0.74 15.81
C VAL A 2 27.19 2.09 16.49
N GLU A 3 27.22 3.18 15.75
CA GLU A 3 27.03 4.53 16.29
C GLU A 3 25.60 4.80 16.74
N THR A 4 24.60 4.26 16.03
CA THR A 4 23.19 4.38 16.43
C THR A 4 22.92 3.63 17.74
N ARG A 5 23.42 2.39 17.86
CA ARG A 5 23.27 1.57 19.09
C ARG A 5 23.92 2.22 20.30
N LYS A 6 25.13 2.77 20.16
CA LYS A 6 25.80 3.51 21.25
C LYS A 6 24.97 4.68 21.79
N ARG A 7 24.10 5.25 20.95
CA ARG A 7 23.28 6.41 21.28
C ARG A 7 21.82 6.05 21.58
N GLY A 8 21.46 4.76 21.58
CA GLY A 8 20.08 4.31 21.77
C GLY A 8 19.13 4.71 20.65
N VAL A 9 19.65 4.94 19.42
CA VAL A 9 18.86 5.35 18.26
C VAL A 9 18.50 4.11 17.44
N VAL A 10 17.22 3.96 17.11
CA VAL A 10 16.69 2.93 16.22
C VAL A 10 17.11 3.24 14.77
N LEU A 11 17.64 2.23 14.07
CA LEU A 11 18.01 2.32 12.66
C LEU A 11 17.02 1.51 11.82
N SER A 12 16.33 2.16 10.90
CA SER A 12 15.55 1.49 9.85
C SER A 12 16.15 1.74 8.47
N VAL A 13 15.88 0.83 7.53
CA VAL A 13 16.27 0.95 6.12
C VAL A 13 15.05 0.68 5.26
N ASP A 14 14.75 1.61 4.36
CA ASP A 14 13.64 1.48 3.42
C ASP A 14 14.13 0.85 2.13
N ASN A 15 13.42 -0.17 1.66
CA ASN A 15 13.70 -0.88 0.43
C ASN A 15 12.44 -0.95 -0.46
N TYR A 16 12.65 -0.92 -1.76
CA TYR A 16 11.61 -1.35 -2.70
C TYR A 16 11.26 -2.83 -2.50
N VAL A 17 10.08 -3.23 -2.94
CA VAL A 17 9.67 -4.63 -2.99
C VAL A 17 10.74 -5.46 -3.74
N PRO A 18 11.08 -6.68 -3.25
CA PRO A 18 12.03 -7.56 -3.91
C PRO A 18 11.64 -7.87 -5.35
N SER A 19 12.56 -7.64 -6.27
CA SER A 19 12.46 -7.94 -7.69
C SER A 19 13.85 -8.16 -8.28
N GLU A 20 13.96 -8.59 -9.52
CA GLU A 20 15.25 -8.68 -10.21
C GLU A 20 15.97 -7.32 -10.24
N TYR A 21 15.21 -6.24 -10.48
CA TYR A 21 15.76 -4.88 -10.50
C TYR A 21 16.34 -4.47 -9.15
N THR A 22 15.76 -4.92 -8.03
CA THR A 22 16.16 -4.58 -6.66
C THR A 22 17.02 -5.66 -5.99
N ALA A 23 17.48 -6.67 -6.74
CA ALA A 23 18.32 -7.77 -6.23
C ALA A 23 19.66 -7.30 -5.65
N HIS A 24 20.14 -6.13 -6.09
CA HIS A 24 21.35 -5.50 -5.56
C HIS A 24 21.22 -5.00 -4.12
N TYR A 25 20.00 -4.91 -3.56
CA TYR A 25 19.82 -4.62 -2.14
C TYR A 25 20.15 -5.86 -1.32
N ASN A 26 21.25 -5.82 -0.59
CA ASN A 26 21.63 -6.94 0.30
C ASN A 26 20.75 -6.95 1.56
N ARG A 27 19.47 -7.34 1.39
CA ARG A 27 18.46 -7.33 2.46
C ARG A 27 18.84 -8.22 3.64
N LYS A 28 19.57 -9.32 3.37
CA LYS A 28 20.07 -10.20 4.42
C LYS A 28 21.02 -9.47 5.36
N GLU A 29 22.02 -8.80 4.83
CA GLU A 29 22.97 -8.02 5.62
C GLU A 29 22.32 -6.80 6.29
N GLN A 30 21.42 -6.14 5.57
CA GLN A 30 20.64 -5.05 6.15
C GLN A 30 19.82 -5.54 7.35
N GLY A 31 19.17 -6.73 7.25
CA GLY A 31 18.42 -7.35 8.34
C GLY A 31 19.27 -7.72 9.57
N ILE A 32 20.58 -7.94 9.38
CA ILE A 32 21.51 -8.17 10.51
C ILE A 32 21.85 -6.84 11.22
N ILE A 33 22.12 -5.79 10.44
CA ILE A 33 22.67 -4.54 10.99
C ILE A 33 21.61 -3.50 11.38
N ALA A 34 20.45 -3.48 10.73
CA ALA A 34 19.35 -2.59 11.04
C ALA A 34 18.43 -3.17 12.11
N ASP A 35 17.73 -2.31 12.83
CA ASP A 35 16.68 -2.71 13.77
C ASP A 35 15.41 -3.10 13.01
N TYR A 36 15.09 -2.37 11.92
CA TYR A 36 13.95 -2.65 11.04
C TYR A 36 14.30 -2.49 9.57
N ILE A 37 13.65 -3.32 8.75
CA ILE A 37 13.61 -3.21 7.28
C ILE A 37 12.19 -2.82 6.90
N ILE A 38 12.05 -1.67 6.25
CA ILE A 38 10.76 -1.17 5.77
C ILE A 38 10.64 -1.53 4.29
N ILE A 39 9.59 -2.26 3.94
CA ILE A 39 9.24 -2.55 2.55
C ILE A 39 8.34 -1.40 2.07
N MET A 40 8.73 -0.69 1.01
CA MET A 40 7.87 0.27 0.33
C MET A 40 6.86 -0.48 -0.55
N GLY A 41 5.77 -0.95 0.06
CA GLY A 41 4.73 -1.78 -0.57
C GLY A 41 3.77 -0.96 -1.45
N TYR A 42 4.32 -0.14 -2.35
CA TYR A 42 3.60 0.74 -3.27
C TYR A 42 4.47 1.06 -4.49
N ASP A 43 3.90 1.80 -5.45
CA ASP A 43 4.48 2.11 -6.77
C ASP A 43 4.73 0.84 -7.61
N GLU A 44 3.80 -0.14 -7.51
CA GLU A 44 3.77 -1.33 -8.36
C GLU A 44 3.72 -0.95 -9.83
N HIS A 45 2.81 -0.04 -10.19
CA HIS A 45 2.74 0.57 -11.50
C HIS A 45 3.03 2.07 -11.41
N TYR A 46 3.90 2.55 -12.29
CA TYR A 46 4.35 3.94 -12.31
C TYR A 46 4.52 4.46 -13.75
N VAL A 47 4.55 5.77 -13.93
CA VAL A 47 4.78 6.38 -15.24
C VAL A 47 6.14 5.95 -15.80
N GLY A 48 6.13 5.35 -16.99
CA GLY A 48 7.33 4.76 -17.60
C GLY A 48 7.49 3.26 -17.34
N GLY A 49 6.65 2.65 -16.49
CA GLY A 49 6.64 1.20 -16.23
C GLY A 49 5.87 0.36 -17.26
N GLY A 50 5.29 0.99 -18.28
CA GLY A 50 4.71 0.33 -19.44
C GLY A 50 3.19 0.19 -19.46
N ALA A 51 2.53 -0.09 -18.34
CA ALA A 51 1.07 -0.31 -18.28
C ALA A 51 0.39 0.46 -17.16
N ALA A 52 -0.89 0.80 -17.35
CA ALA A 52 -1.77 1.23 -16.28
C ALA A 52 -2.05 0.06 -15.33
N GLY A 53 -2.14 0.33 -14.03
CA GLY A 53 -2.40 -0.70 -13.05
C GLY A 53 -2.48 -0.16 -11.62
N SER A 54 -2.68 -1.08 -10.69
CA SER A 54 -2.72 -0.79 -9.26
C SER A 54 -1.43 -0.15 -8.75
N ASN A 55 -1.53 0.76 -7.81
CA ASN A 55 -0.39 1.31 -7.09
C ASN A 55 0.19 0.31 -6.07
N ALA A 56 -0.64 -0.59 -5.55
CA ALA A 56 -0.27 -1.61 -4.57
C ALA A 56 -1.34 -2.71 -4.53
N SER A 57 -1.31 -3.64 -5.48
CA SER A 57 -2.21 -4.80 -5.46
C SER A 57 -1.91 -5.71 -4.26
N ILE A 58 -2.88 -6.54 -3.89
CA ILE A 58 -2.68 -7.44 -2.76
C ILE A 58 -1.54 -8.43 -3.00
N THR A 59 -1.43 -8.97 -4.21
CA THR A 59 -0.37 -9.89 -4.61
C THR A 59 1.01 -9.22 -4.52
N PHE A 60 1.12 -7.99 -4.99
CA PHE A 60 2.38 -7.23 -4.89
C PHE A 60 2.83 -7.03 -3.44
N VAL A 61 1.90 -6.69 -2.55
CA VAL A 61 2.19 -6.50 -1.12
C VAL A 61 2.56 -7.83 -0.46
N GLU A 62 1.81 -8.89 -0.72
CA GLU A 62 2.08 -10.22 -0.15
C GLU A 62 3.41 -10.79 -0.62
N ASP A 63 3.68 -10.78 -1.91
CA ASP A 63 4.95 -11.24 -2.49
C ASP A 63 6.13 -10.44 -1.94
N GLY A 64 5.98 -9.14 -1.77
CA GLY A 64 6.98 -8.29 -1.15
C GLY A 64 7.34 -8.74 0.26
N ILE A 65 6.36 -9.06 1.06
CA ILE A 65 6.53 -9.56 2.43
C ILE A 65 7.14 -10.95 2.43
N VAL A 66 6.56 -11.90 1.67
CA VAL A 66 6.99 -13.31 1.61
C VAL A 66 8.44 -13.40 1.16
N ASN A 67 8.81 -12.69 0.10
CA ASN A 67 10.18 -12.70 -0.42
C ASN A 67 11.17 -12.04 0.55
N THR A 68 10.78 -10.98 1.24
CA THR A 68 11.66 -10.36 2.25
C THR A 68 11.87 -11.27 3.46
N LYS A 69 10.84 -12.00 3.89
CA LYS A 69 10.92 -12.96 5.01
C LYS A 69 11.88 -14.12 4.75
N GLN A 70 12.22 -14.43 3.52
CA GLN A 70 13.21 -15.48 3.22
C GLN A 70 14.59 -15.13 3.76
N VAL A 71 14.91 -13.85 3.96
CA VAL A 71 16.24 -13.39 4.34
C VAL A 71 16.25 -12.42 5.53
N VAL A 72 15.10 -11.93 5.96
CA VAL A 72 14.93 -11.01 7.11
C VAL A 72 13.90 -11.60 8.08
N PRO A 73 14.20 -11.68 9.39
CA PRO A 73 13.22 -12.13 10.40
C PRO A 73 11.96 -11.27 10.41
N ALA A 74 10.79 -11.90 10.52
CA ALA A 74 9.48 -11.23 10.42
C ALA A 74 9.31 -10.11 11.45
N GLU A 75 9.86 -10.25 12.64
CA GLU A 75 9.81 -9.24 13.70
C GLU A 75 10.58 -7.95 13.38
N LYS A 76 11.46 -7.97 12.38
CA LYS A 76 12.19 -6.82 11.88
C LYS A 76 11.56 -6.18 10.65
N ILE A 77 10.52 -6.78 10.08
CA ILE A 77 9.87 -6.30 8.87
C ILE A 77 8.73 -5.35 9.22
N ILE A 78 8.72 -4.21 8.56
CA ILE A 78 7.62 -3.25 8.52
C ILE A 78 7.18 -3.14 7.06
N ASN A 79 5.89 -3.25 6.77
CA ASN A 79 5.40 -2.95 5.43
C ASN A 79 4.78 -1.56 5.39
N ALA A 80 5.18 -0.75 4.42
CA ALA A 80 4.60 0.56 4.18
C ALA A 80 3.46 0.46 3.17
N ILE A 81 2.34 1.09 3.51
CA ILE A 81 1.12 1.16 2.71
C ILE A 81 0.93 2.56 2.13
N PRO A 82 0.37 2.70 0.93
CA PRO A 82 0.14 4.01 0.33
C PRO A 82 -1.16 4.65 0.83
N PHE A 83 -1.12 5.97 1.02
CA PHE A 83 -2.31 6.80 1.20
C PHE A 83 -2.63 7.60 -0.08
N TYR A 84 -2.25 7.06 -1.22
CA TYR A 84 -2.48 7.62 -2.54
C TYR A 84 -2.58 6.51 -3.58
N THR A 85 -3.14 6.84 -4.70
CA THR A 85 -3.17 6.01 -5.89
C THR A 85 -2.86 6.84 -7.14
N ARG A 86 -3.03 6.25 -8.31
CA ARG A 86 -2.82 6.90 -9.60
C ARG A 86 -4.12 6.90 -10.40
N VAL A 87 -4.44 8.04 -10.98
CA VAL A 87 -5.39 8.13 -12.09
C VAL A 87 -4.59 8.02 -13.37
N TRP A 88 -4.82 6.96 -14.10
CA TRP A 88 -4.20 6.70 -15.39
C TRP A 88 -5.01 7.32 -16.51
N GLU A 89 -4.34 7.85 -17.49
CA GLU A 89 -4.89 8.45 -18.72
C GLU A 89 -4.27 7.74 -19.91
N SER A 90 -5.05 6.88 -20.58
CA SER A 90 -4.66 6.15 -21.79
C SER A 90 -5.33 6.76 -23.00
N GLY A 91 -4.60 7.46 -23.83
CA GLY A 91 -5.14 8.18 -24.98
C GLY A 91 -4.18 8.30 -26.14
N PRO A 92 -4.55 9.08 -27.19
CA PRO A 92 -3.71 9.24 -28.39
C PRO A 92 -2.30 9.76 -28.14
N ASN A 93 -2.10 10.47 -27.02
CA ASN A 93 -0.80 11.01 -26.59
C ASN A 93 -0.02 10.06 -25.66
N GLY A 94 -0.38 8.78 -25.65
CA GLY A 94 0.24 7.75 -24.81
C GLY A 94 -0.36 7.66 -23.41
N LEU A 95 0.35 6.91 -22.56
CA LEU A 95 -0.04 6.66 -21.18
C LEU A 95 0.56 7.73 -20.25
N LYS A 96 -0.31 8.34 -19.45
CA LYS A 96 0.05 9.29 -18.40
C LYS A 96 -0.57 8.85 -17.09
N ALA A 97 -0.06 9.37 -15.97
CA ALA A 97 -0.73 9.23 -14.68
C ALA A 97 -0.56 10.48 -13.82
N SER A 98 -1.56 10.73 -13.01
CA SER A 98 -1.53 11.73 -11.95
C SER A 98 -1.78 11.08 -10.59
N THR A 99 -1.21 11.65 -9.53
CA THR A 99 -1.43 11.16 -8.18
C THR A 99 -2.81 11.60 -7.67
N LEU A 100 -3.55 10.64 -7.09
CA LEU A 100 -4.80 10.90 -6.38
C LEU A 100 -4.63 10.49 -4.92
N THR A 101 -4.73 11.45 -4.02
CA THR A 101 -4.60 11.20 -2.58
C THR A 101 -5.86 10.53 -2.03
N MET A 102 -5.74 9.70 -0.99
CA MET A 102 -6.88 8.98 -0.41
C MET A 102 -8.02 9.93 0.00
N ASN A 103 -7.70 11.07 0.60
CA ASN A 103 -8.68 12.06 1.03
C ASN A 103 -9.36 12.81 -0.13
N ALA A 104 -8.83 12.74 -1.36
CA ALA A 104 -9.42 13.38 -2.54
C ALA A 104 -10.24 12.40 -3.41
N GLN A 105 -10.25 11.11 -3.10
CA GLN A 105 -10.90 10.09 -3.95
C GLN A 105 -12.41 10.27 -4.01
N ALA A 106 -13.06 10.61 -2.90
CA ALA A 106 -14.52 10.82 -2.87
C ALA A 106 -14.93 11.97 -3.81
N ASP A 107 -14.19 13.05 -3.82
CA ASP A 107 -14.43 14.19 -4.72
C ASP A 107 -14.15 13.83 -6.17
N TRP A 108 -13.13 13.01 -6.43
CA TRP A 108 -12.81 12.54 -7.77
C TRP A 108 -13.93 11.62 -8.32
N ILE A 109 -14.43 10.69 -7.51
CA ILE A 109 -15.55 9.81 -7.85
C ILE A 109 -16.80 10.64 -8.19
N ALA A 110 -17.15 11.58 -7.32
CA ALA A 110 -18.34 12.42 -7.50
C ALA A 110 -18.25 13.32 -8.75
N ARG A 111 -17.10 13.96 -8.97
CA ARG A 111 -16.88 14.84 -10.13
C ARG A 111 -16.95 14.13 -11.46
N ASN A 112 -16.51 12.88 -11.53
CA ASN A 112 -16.50 12.11 -12.77
C ASN A 112 -17.74 11.21 -12.93
N GLY A 113 -18.64 11.16 -11.93
CA GLY A 113 -19.86 10.39 -11.98
C GLY A 113 -19.62 8.86 -12.09
N VAL A 114 -18.49 8.38 -11.59
CA VAL A 114 -18.11 6.97 -11.63
C VAL A 114 -18.64 6.21 -10.43
N THR A 115 -18.90 4.92 -10.60
CA THR A 115 -19.26 4.00 -9.51
C THR A 115 -18.18 2.95 -9.38
N PRO A 116 -17.35 3.01 -8.33
CA PRO A 116 -16.33 2.01 -8.12
C PRO A 116 -16.93 0.62 -7.89
N SER A 117 -16.24 -0.41 -8.37
CA SER A 117 -16.56 -1.81 -8.12
C SER A 117 -15.33 -2.55 -7.60
N TRP A 118 -15.56 -3.49 -6.71
CA TRP A 118 -14.49 -4.30 -6.14
C TRP A 118 -13.89 -5.26 -7.18
N VAL A 119 -12.57 -5.28 -7.26
CA VAL A 119 -11.79 -6.19 -8.10
C VAL A 119 -11.00 -7.13 -7.18
N GLU A 120 -11.36 -8.42 -7.19
CA GLU A 120 -10.76 -9.44 -6.32
C GLU A 120 -9.26 -9.63 -6.59
N GLU A 121 -8.83 -9.55 -7.83
CA GLU A 121 -7.44 -9.76 -8.22
C GLU A 121 -6.46 -8.78 -7.54
N SER A 122 -6.85 -7.52 -7.41
CA SER A 122 -6.05 -6.50 -6.74
C SER A 122 -6.48 -6.24 -5.29
N CYS A 123 -7.66 -6.75 -4.88
CA CYS A 123 -8.35 -6.43 -3.63
C CYS A 123 -8.52 -4.91 -3.44
N GLN A 124 -9.03 -4.26 -4.47
CA GLN A 124 -9.26 -2.83 -4.51
C GLN A 124 -10.58 -2.49 -5.20
N ASN A 125 -11.15 -1.36 -4.83
CA ASN A 125 -12.20 -0.74 -5.62
C ASN A 125 -11.58 -0.14 -6.89
N TYR A 126 -12.16 -0.42 -8.04
CA TYR A 126 -11.73 0.08 -9.34
C TYR A 126 -12.83 0.93 -9.96
N ALA A 127 -12.44 2.01 -10.62
CA ALA A 127 -13.33 2.84 -11.41
C ALA A 127 -12.65 3.28 -12.70
N GLU A 128 -13.44 3.38 -13.75
CA GLU A 128 -13.01 3.92 -15.03
C GLU A 128 -14.07 4.78 -15.69
N TYR A 129 -13.65 5.66 -16.55
CA TYR A 129 -14.52 6.42 -17.45
C TYR A 129 -13.77 6.85 -18.70
N GLN A 130 -14.51 7.18 -19.76
CA GLN A 130 -13.93 7.61 -21.01
C GLN A 130 -14.40 9.04 -21.36
N VAL A 131 -13.45 9.86 -21.79
CA VAL A 131 -13.74 11.18 -22.35
C VAL A 131 -13.05 11.26 -23.70
N ASN A 132 -13.84 11.43 -24.77
CA ASN A 132 -13.37 11.33 -26.14
C ASN A 132 -12.57 10.03 -26.36
N ASP A 133 -11.33 10.13 -26.87
CA ASP A 133 -10.43 8.98 -27.12
C ASP A 133 -9.50 8.67 -25.94
N THR A 134 -9.80 9.16 -24.75
CA THR A 134 -8.97 8.92 -23.55
C THR A 134 -9.74 8.13 -22.51
N LEU A 135 -9.19 6.97 -22.11
CA LEU A 135 -9.66 6.14 -21.01
C LEU A 135 -8.96 6.58 -19.72
N TYR A 136 -9.75 6.83 -18.69
CA TYR A 136 -9.30 7.13 -17.32
C TYR A 136 -9.57 5.93 -16.44
N GLN A 137 -8.54 5.47 -15.72
CA GLN A 137 -8.61 4.27 -14.87
C GLN A 137 -8.00 4.56 -13.50
N CYS A 138 -8.60 4.02 -12.45
CA CYS A 138 -8.12 4.21 -11.09
C CYS A 138 -8.42 2.98 -10.22
N TRP A 139 -7.38 2.39 -9.63
CA TRP A 139 -7.46 1.42 -8.54
C TRP A 139 -7.38 2.20 -7.23
N LEU A 140 -8.49 2.30 -6.50
CA LEU A 140 -8.59 3.14 -5.31
C LEU A 140 -7.83 2.54 -4.13
N GLU A 141 -7.10 3.40 -3.41
CA GLU A 141 -6.55 3.06 -2.10
C GLU A 141 -7.46 3.65 -1.03
N ASP A 142 -8.36 2.84 -0.53
CA ASP A 142 -9.35 3.20 0.48
C ASP A 142 -9.21 2.34 1.75
N VAL A 143 -10.11 2.53 2.71
CA VAL A 143 -10.08 1.78 3.97
C VAL A 143 -10.29 0.28 3.75
N GLU A 144 -11.05 -0.14 2.72
CA GLU A 144 -11.29 -1.54 2.44
C GLU A 144 -10.03 -2.21 1.93
N SER A 145 -9.35 -1.63 0.93
CA SER A 145 -8.08 -2.14 0.40
C SER A 145 -6.98 -2.15 1.47
N ILE A 146 -6.91 -1.13 2.31
CA ILE A 146 -5.96 -1.06 3.42
C ILE A 146 -6.24 -2.16 4.46
N ARG A 147 -7.50 -2.45 4.79
CA ARG A 147 -7.85 -3.55 5.72
C ARG A 147 -7.38 -4.90 5.22
N VAL A 148 -7.54 -5.18 3.93
CA VAL A 148 -7.06 -6.45 3.35
C VAL A 148 -5.54 -6.53 3.41
N LYS A 149 -4.83 -5.46 3.08
CA LYS A 149 -3.36 -5.41 3.20
C LYS A 149 -2.90 -5.65 4.64
N LEU A 150 -3.52 -5.00 5.62
CA LEU A 150 -3.22 -5.21 7.04
C LEU A 150 -3.52 -6.64 7.48
N GLN A 151 -4.56 -7.29 6.95
CA GLN A 151 -4.87 -8.69 7.23
C GLN A 151 -3.78 -9.62 6.68
N VAL A 152 -3.30 -9.39 5.46
CA VAL A 152 -2.15 -10.14 4.89
C VAL A 152 -0.91 -9.95 5.76
N MET A 153 -0.59 -8.73 6.15
CA MET A 153 0.53 -8.43 7.05
C MET A 153 0.41 -9.21 8.38
N GLN A 154 -0.79 -9.28 8.95
CA GLN A 154 -1.06 -10.04 10.17
C GLN A 154 -0.88 -11.54 9.96
N ASN A 155 -1.41 -12.10 8.86
CA ASN A 155 -1.27 -13.51 8.50
C ASN A 155 0.20 -13.89 8.27
N GLN A 156 1.00 -12.98 7.72
CA GLN A 156 2.43 -13.15 7.50
C GLN A 156 3.27 -12.96 8.79
N GLY A 157 2.66 -12.59 9.89
CA GLY A 157 3.30 -12.45 11.21
C GLY A 157 4.15 -11.20 11.37
N ILE A 158 4.08 -10.24 10.45
CA ILE A 158 4.72 -8.94 10.63
C ILE A 158 3.79 -8.03 11.44
N LYS A 159 4.37 -7.20 12.30
CA LYS A 159 3.59 -6.37 13.24
C LYS A 159 3.74 -4.87 13.02
N GLY A 160 4.71 -4.48 12.21
CA GLY A 160 4.97 -3.08 11.94
C GLY A 160 4.25 -2.61 10.67
N VAL A 161 3.69 -1.42 10.72
CA VAL A 161 3.13 -0.72 9.57
C VAL A 161 3.73 0.68 9.47
N ALA A 162 4.08 1.08 8.26
CA ALA A 162 4.42 2.45 7.89
C ALA A 162 3.44 2.94 6.82
N SER A 163 3.50 4.20 6.43
CA SER A 163 2.64 4.74 5.39
C SER A 163 3.30 5.87 4.62
N TRP A 164 3.00 5.98 3.33
CA TRP A 164 3.35 7.13 2.52
C TRP A 164 2.08 7.81 2.00
N LYS A 165 1.77 8.97 2.49
CA LYS A 165 2.36 9.68 3.63
C LYS A 165 1.28 10.38 4.44
N LEU A 166 1.60 10.76 5.66
CA LEU A 166 0.76 11.58 6.53
C LEU A 166 0.22 12.82 5.80
N GLY A 167 -1.07 13.11 6.00
CA GLY A 167 -1.80 14.21 5.38
C GLY A 167 -2.49 13.86 4.07
N LEU A 168 -2.34 12.63 3.56
CA LEU A 168 -3.01 12.15 2.35
C LEU A 168 -4.19 11.22 2.67
N GLU A 169 -4.27 10.72 3.89
CA GLU A 169 -5.23 9.72 4.35
C GLU A 169 -6.60 10.29 4.67
N THR A 170 -7.58 9.39 4.76
CA THR A 170 -8.86 9.66 5.41
C THR A 170 -8.80 9.26 6.89
N PRO A 171 -9.55 9.95 7.80
CA PRO A 171 -9.53 9.60 9.23
C PRO A 171 -9.87 8.15 9.55
N ALA A 172 -10.72 7.51 8.73
CA ALA A 172 -11.17 6.14 8.93
C ALA A 172 -10.04 5.10 8.80
N VAL A 173 -8.93 5.39 8.11
CA VAL A 173 -7.81 4.46 7.97
C VAL A 173 -7.10 4.22 9.31
N TRP A 174 -7.11 5.21 10.20
CA TRP A 174 -6.48 5.09 11.52
C TRP A 174 -7.18 4.07 12.41
N ASP A 175 -8.50 3.89 12.26
CA ASP A 175 -9.22 2.83 12.95
C ASP A 175 -8.75 1.44 12.51
N ALA A 176 -8.52 1.25 11.20
CA ALA A 176 -8.02 0.00 10.65
C ALA A 176 -6.59 -0.30 11.14
N ILE A 177 -5.73 0.72 11.15
CA ILE A 177 -4.34 0.59 11.66
C ILE A 177 -4.34 0.31 13.17
N ALA A 178 -5.16 1.01 13.96
CA ALA A 178 -5.27 0.78 15.39
C ALA A 178 -5.76 -0.64 15.72
N GLU A 179 -6.71 -1.17 14.94
CA GLU A 179 -7.22 -2.53 15.04
C GLU A 179 -6.11 -3.55 14.75
N TYR A 180 -5.33 -3.35 13.69
CA TYR A 180 -4.16 -4.15 13.34
C TYR A 180 -3.10 -4.13 14.46
N MET A 181 -2.83 -2.97 15.04
CA MET A 181 -1.88 -2.81 16.15
C MET A 181 -2.38 -3.36 17.49
N GLY A 182 -3.56 -4.01 17.53
CA GLY A 182 -4.15 -4.58 18.74
C GLY A 182 -4.72 -3.56 19.72
N GLN A 183 -4.91 -2.31 19.31
CA GLN A 183 -5.58 -1.29 20.09
C GLN A 183 -7.10 -1.48 20.03
N LYS A 184 -7.73 -1.70 21.18
CA LYS A 184 -9.20 -1.83 21.26
C LYS A 184 -9.87 -0.51 20.83
N LYS A 185 -10.84 -0.57 19.91
CA LYS A 185 -11.73 0.57 19.63
C LYS A 185 -12.31 1.12 20.93
N LYS A 186 -12.19 2.40 21.16
CA LYS A 186 -13.13 3.11 22.07
C LYS A 186 -14.51 2.91 21.45
N LYS A 187 -15.42 2.26 22.19
CA LYS A 187 -16.80 2.01 21.75
C LYS A 187 -17.51 3.36 21.54
N ASN A 188 -17.49 3.87 20.33
CA ASN A 188 -18.45 4.86 19.86
C ASN A 188 -19.21 4.16 18.71
N GLY A 189 -20.53 4.06 18.90
CA GLY A 189 -21.42 3.14 18.24
C GLY A 189 -21.45 3.18 16.72
N THR A 190 -21.97 2.05 16.20
CA THR A 190 -22.59 1.76 14.91
C THR A 190 -21.70 1.82 13.66
N GLY A 191 -21.53 0.64 13.08
CA GLY A 191 -21.04 0.42 11.73
C GLY A 191 -20.47 -0.98 11.56
N VAL A 192 -21.34 -1.98 11.39
CA VAL A 192 -20.93 -3.33 10.95
C VAL A 192 -20.73 -3.25 9.44
N GLY A 193 -19.48 -3.02 9.02
CA GLY A 193 -19.07 -3.30 7.64
C GLY A 193 -18.73 -4.78 7.52
N GLU A 194 -19.28 -5.47 6.54
CA GLU A 194 -18.89 -6.83 6.20
C GLU A 194 -17.39 -6.88 5.96
N LYS A 195 -16.72 -7.85 6.61
CA LYS A 195 -15.28 -8.09 6.38
C LYS A 195 -15.14 -8.78 5.03
N ARG A 196 -14.65 -8.09 4.04
CA ARG A 196 -14.21 -8.73 2.78
C ARG A 196 -12.90 -9.45 3.04
N VAL A 197 -12.79 -10.66 2.55
CA VAL A 197 -11.59 -11.49 2.57
C VAL A 197 -11.34 -11.82 1.11
N CYS A 198 -10.19 -11.43 0.59
CA CYS A 198 -9.71 -11.94 -0.70
C CYS A 198 -9.19 -13.38 -0.47
N ALA A 199 -9.61 -14.28 -1.35
CA ALA A 199 -9.23 -15.70 -1.31
C ALA A 199 -7.80 -15.92 -1.80
#